data_d6e923ff40c6cb580bf2c28462667610
#
_entry.id   d6e923ff40c6cb580bf2c28462667610
#
_cell.length_a   1.000
_cell.length_b   1.000
_cell.length_c   1.000
_cell.angle_alpha   90.00
_cell.angle_beta   90.00
_cell.angle_gamma   90.00
#
_symmetry.space_group_name_H-M   'P 1'
#
loop_
_entity.id
_entity.type
_entity.pdbx_description
1 polymer ?
#
loop_
_entity_poly.entity_id
_entity_poly.type
_entity_poly.pdbx_seq_one_letter_code
_entity_poly.pdbx_strand_id
1 'polypeptide(L)'
;MATFPTAEINIPPQELIAGRADAIISDGKELYVLDIKSINGQIFKSLNVPKEEHINQIQLYLHFFKQKKGILLYVNKDSQELKEFFIDYDSKIAEGLLKELSDLKTKIDENIIPSRIPSWPENWQCQYCQFKEICKITGEENVSWEFFKKKIESQK
;
A
#
# COMPACT_ATOMS: atom_id res chain seq x y z
N MET A 1 -7.62 33.53 5.34
CA MET A 1 -6.25 32.95 5.31
C MET A 1 -6.41 31.51 5.78
N ALA A 2 -6.26 30.54 4.90
CA ALA A 2 -6.40 29.12 5.28
C ALA A 2 -5.14 28.73 6.08
N THR A 3 -5.30 28.37 7.33
CA THR A 3 -4.22 27.77 8.14
C THR A 3 -4.11 26.31 7.72
N PHE A 4 -3.07 25.97 6.98
CA PHE A 4 -2.75 24.60 6.66
C PHE A 4 -2.11 23.95 7.90
N PRO A 5 -2.62 22.81 8.39
CA PRO A 5 -1.90 22.06 9.39
C PRO A 5 -0.59 21.57 8.74
N THR A 6 0.53 21.93 9.33
CA THR A 6 1.89 21.53 8.89
C THR A 6 2.30 20.15 9.38
N ALA A 7 1.37 19.36 9.91
CA ALA A 7 1.66 18.05 10.49
C ALA A 7 0.98 16.94 9.68
N GLU A 8 1.75 15.90 9.40
CA GLU A 8 1.23 14.63 8.92
C GLU A 8 0.12 14.10 9.83
N ILE A 9 -0.95 13.55 9.24
CA ILE A 9 -2.15 13.15 9.96
C ILE A 9 -2.19 11.64 10.09
N ASN A 10 -2.13 11.14 11.31
CA ASN A 10 -2.19 9.71 11.58
C ASN A 10 -3.61 9.15 11.39
N ILE A 11 -3.69 7.94 10.84
CA ILE A 11 -4.92 7.15 10.92
C ILE A 11 -5.28 6.97 12.40
N PRO A 12 -6.58 7.10 12.76
CA PRO A 12 -7.02 6.83 14.13
C PRO A 12 -6.55 5.43 14.61
N PRO A 13 -6.18 5.26 15.87
CA PRO A 13 -5.69 3.99 16.39
C PRO A 13 -6.70 2.85 16.13
N GLN A 14 -6.22 1.79 15.55
CA GLN A 14 -6.98 0.55 15.31
C GLN A 14 -5.98 -0.62 15.11
N GLU A 15 -6.47 -1.86 15.17
CA GLU A 15 -5.59 -3.04 15.27
C GLU A 15 -4.97 -3.50 13.94
N LEU A 16 -5.60 -3.14 12.82
CA LEU A 16 -5.28 -3.78 11.54
C LEU A 16 -4.22 -3.03 10.74
N ILE A 17 -4.21 -1.71 10.80
CA ILE A 17 -3.34 -0.86 10.00
C ILE A 17 -2.90 0.37 10.78
N ALA A 18 -1.67 0.79 10.57
CA ALA A 18 -1.18 2.10 10.97
C ALA A 18 -0.72 2.85 9.72
N GLY A 19 -0.95 4.13 9.68
CA GLY A 19 -0.56 4.96 8.54
C GLY A 19 -0.69 6.44 8.82
N ARG A 20 -0.12 7.23 7.93
CA ARG A 20 -0.05 8.67 8.05
C ARG A 20 -0.18 9.30 6.68
N ALA A 21 -1.17 10.18 6.50
CA ALA A 21 -1.30 10.99 5.31
C ALA A 21 -0.44 12.26 5.42
N ASP A 22 0.01 12.76 4.29
CA ASP A 22 0.86 13.96 4.26
C ASP A 22 0.08 15.20 4.70
N ALA A 23 -1.18 15.36 4.26
CA ALA A 23 -2.04 16.45 4.70
C ALA A 23 -3.53 16.16 4.47
N ILE A 24 -4.38 16.94 5.13
CA ILE A 24 -5.76 17.18 4.70
C ILE A 24 -5.88 18.66 4.37
N ILE A 25 -6.29 18.96 3.15
CA ILE A 25 -6.38 20.33 2.63
C ILE A 25 -7.83 20.69 2.29
N SER A 26 -8.14 21.97 2.22
CA SER A 26 -9.49 22.47 1.87
C SER A 26 -9.41 23.52 0.77
N ASP A 27 -10.33 23.43 -0.17
CA ASP A 27 -10.59 24.50 -1.16
C ASP A 27 -11.63 25.52 -0.67
N GLY A 28 -12.06 25.41 0.60
CA GLY A 28 -13.11 26.23 1.21
C GLY A 28 -14.52 25.65 1.09
N LYS A 29 -14.70 24.56 0.32
CA LYS A 29 -15.97 23.84 0.16
C LYS A 29 -15.85 22.38 0.58
N GLU A 30 -14.77 21.73 0.21
CA GLU A 30 -14.53 20.33 0.45
C GLU A 30 -13.15 20.10 1.09
N LEU A 31 -13.00 18.93 1.72
CA LEU A 31 -11.72 18.46 2.26
C LEU A 31 -11.16 17.36 1.36
N TYR A 32 -9.88 17.41 1.14
CA TYR A 32 -9.13 16.43 0.36
C TYR A 32 -8.00 15.83 1.19
N VAL A 33 -7.90 14.52 1.21
CA VAL A 33 -6.69 13.85 1.71
C VAL A 33 -5.60 13.99 0.64
N LEU A 34 -4.49 14.58 1.00
CA LEU A 34 -3.33 14.76 0.11
C LEU A 34 -2.27 13.71 0.43
N ASP A 35 -1.76 13.06 -0.60
CA ASP A 35 -0.65 12.13 -0.53
C ASP A 35 0.35 12.45 -1.64
N ILE A 36 1.61 12.74 -1.27
CA ILE A 36 2.66 13.25 -2.14
C ILE A 36 3.62 12.12 -2.52
N LYS A 37 3.81 11.90 -3.81
CA LYS A 37 4.66 10.85 -4.36
C LYS A 37 5.80 11.43 -5.20
N SER A 38 7.01 11.30 -4.73
CA SER A 38 8.21 11.74 -5.42
C SER A 38 8.75 10.61 -6.31
N ILE A 39 8.81 10.82 -7.62
CA ILE A 39 9.23 9.83 -8.62
C ILE A 39 10.30 10.39 -9.57
N ASN A 40 11.09 9.50 -10.19
CA ASN A 40 12.08 9.94 -11.18
C ASN A 40 11.42 10.44 -12.47
N GLY A 41 12.14 11.27 -13.22
CA GLY A 41 11.61 11.95 -14.42
C GLY A 41 11.19 10.99 -15.53
N GLN A 42 11.81 9.84 -15.67
CA GLN A 42 11.43 8.86 -16.70
C GLN A 42 10.04 8.27 -16.40
N ILE A 43 9.81 7.84 -15.15
CA ILE A 43 8.50 7.35 -14.71
C ILE A 43 7.47 8.49 -14.76
N PHE A 44 7.85 9.71 -14.33
CA PHE A 44 6.95 10.85 -14.33
C PHE A 44 6.43 11.19 -15.74
N LYS A 45 7.28 11.14 -16.77
CA LYS A 45 6.89 11.41 -18.16
C LYS A 45 5.85 10.42 -18.68
N SER A 46 5.98 9.14 -18.33
CA SER A 46 5.06 8.06 -18.76
C SER A 46 3.82 7.93 -17.88
N LEU A 47 3.74 8.64 -16.75
CA LEU A 47 2.64 8.54 -15.80
C LEU A 47 1.41 9.27 -16.32
N ASN A 48 0.45 8.54 -16.91
CA ASN A 48 -0.83 9.08 -17.39
C ASN A 48 -1.99 8.77 -16.44
N VAL A 49 -1.83 7.78 -15.59
CA VAL A 49 -2.77 7.40 -14.51
C VAL A 49 -1.98 7.13 -13.24
N PRO A 50 -2.57 7.30 -12.06
CA PRO A 50 -1.90 6.96 -10.80
C PRO A 50 -1.54 5.48 -10.76
N LYS A 51 -0.48 5.15 -10.03
CA LYS A 51 -0.13 3.76 -9.76
C LYS A 51 -1.14 3.12 -8.83
N GLU A 52 -1.46 1.85 -9.07
CA GLU A 52 -2.45 1.10 -8.30
C GLU A 52 -2.12 1.07 -6.81
N GLU A 53 -0.85 0.85 -6.45
CA GLU A 53 -0.41 0.85 -5.07
C GLU A 53 -0.67 2.18 -4.34
N HIS A 54 -0.60 3.32 -5.05
CA HIS A 54 -0.89 4.62 -4.49
C HIS A 54 -2.40 4.87 -4.40
N ILE A 55 -3.18 4.36 -5.38
CA ILE A 55 -4.66 4.38 -5.29
C ILE A 55 -5.10 3.58 -4.05
N ASN A 56 -4.59 2.38 -3.88
CA ASN A 56 -4.93 1.53 -2.75
C ASN A 56 -4.60 2.21 -1.41
N GLN A 57 -3.45 2.86 -1.31
CA GLN A 57 -3.06 3.60 -0.11
C GLN A 57 -4.01 4.76 0.20
N ILE A 58 -4.31 5.60 -0.80
CA ILE A 58 -5.19 6.75 -0.57
C ILE A 58 -6.63 6.32 -0.29
N GLN A 59 -7.13 5.21 -0.85
CA GLN A 59 -8.44 4.65 -0.54
C GLN A 59 -8.56 4.25 0.95
N LEU A 60 -7.51 3.68 1.52
CA LEU A 60 -7.46 3.40 2.96
C LEU A 60 -7.46 4.69 3.77
N TYR A 61 -6.70 5.71 3.38
CA TYR A 61 -6.74 7.01 4.05
C TYR A 61 -8.14 7.64 4.00
N LEU A 62 -8.77 7.65 2.82
CA LEU A 62 -10.13 8.17 2.65
C LEU A 62 -11.14 7.44 3.56
N HIS A 63 -11.02 6.11 3.66
CA HIS A 63 -11.85 5.29 4.52
C HIS A 63 -11.71 5.67 6.00
N PHE A 64 -10.49 5.71 6.52
CA PHE A 64 -10.24 5.96 7.94
C PHE A 64 -10.47 7.41 8.35
N PHE A 65 -10.18 8.37 7.48
CA PHE A 65 -10.46 9.79 7.74
C PHE A 65 -11.91 10.18 7.41
N LYS A 66 -12.71 9.25 6.87
CA LYS A 66 -14.10 9.49 6.45
C LYS A 66 -14.22 10.64 5.46
N GLN A 67 -13.25 10.74 4.56
CA GLN A 67 -13.24 11.73 3.50
C GLN A 67 -13.69 11.10 2.18
N LYS A 68 -14.31 11.92 1.33
CA LYS A 68 -14.84 11.47 0.02
C LYS A 68 -13.85 11.69 -1.12
N LYS A 69 -12.90 12.59 -0.96
CA LYS A 69 -11.99 13.02 -2.01
C LYS A 69 -10.54 13.02 -1.55
N GLY A 70 -9.67 12.62 -2.44
CA GLY A 70 -8.22 12.65 -2.24
C GLY A 70 -7.51 13.23 -3.45
N ILE A 71 -6.26 13.60 -3.24
CA ILE A 71 -5.34 14.07 -4.27
C ILE A 71 -4.04 13.28 -4.14
N LEU A 72 -3.67 12.58 -5.23
CA LEU A 72 -2.34 12.05 -5.41
C LEU A 72 -1.50 13.07 -6.17
N LEU A 73 -0.54 13.67 -5.49
CA LEU A 73 0.35 14.68 -6.06
C LEU A 73 1.72 14.06 -6.37
N TYR A 74 2.02 13.86 -7.64
CA TYR A 74 3.33 13.38 -8.06
C TYR A 74 4.29 14.52 -8.33
N VAL A 75 5.48 14.41 -7.74
CA VAL A 75 6.58 15.36 -7.92
C VAL A 75 7.69 14.67 -8.71
N ASN A 76 8.07 15.28 -9.83
CA ASN A 76 9.24 14.87 -10.59
C ASN A 76 10.51 15.27 -9.84
N LYS A 77 11.31 14.27 -9.42
CA LYS A 77 12.56 14.52 -8.68
C LYS A 77 13.59 15.32 -9.47
N ASP A 78 13.55 15.22 -10.80
CA ASP A 78 14.58 15.80 -11.66
C ASP A 78 14.24 17.26 -12.05
N SER A 79 12.96 17.54 -12.40
CA SER A 79 12.51 18.84 -12.89
C SER A 79 11.63 19.64 -11.93
N GLN A 80 11.18 19.04 -10.83
CA GLN A 80 10.22 19.59 -9.87
C GLN A 80 8.83 19.86 -10.45
N GLU A 81 8.53 19.33 -11.63
CA GLU A 81 7.19 19.39 -12.21
C GLU A 81 6.20 18.58 -11.39
N LEU A 82 4.95 19.01 -11.40
CA LEU A 82 3.86 18.41 -10.65
C LEU A 82 2.82 17.78 -11.58
N LYS A 83 2.27 16.64 -11.17
CA LYS A 83 1.05 16.05 -11.72
C LYS A 83 0.10 15.71 -10.58
N GLU A 84 -1.14 16.16 -10.70
CA GLU A 84 -2.19 15.87 -9.73
C GLU A 84 -3.24 14.92 -10.32
N PHE A 85 -3.74 14.03 -9.47
CA PHE A 85 -4.84 13.14 -9.78
C PHE A 85 -5.86 13.20 -8.65
N PHE A 86 -7.10 13.54 -9.00
CA PHE A 86 -8.22 13.55 -8.07
C PHE A 86 -8.76 12.14 -7.94
N ILE A 87 -8.96 11.69 -6.72
CA ILE A 87 -9.42 10.34 -6.39
C ILE A 87 -10.69 10.45 -5.57
N ASP A 88 -11.77 9.88 -6.07
CA ASP A 88 -12.99 9.70 -5.30
C ASP A 88 -12.89 8.44 -4.44
N TYR A 89 -13.53 8.46 -3.26
CA TYR A 89 -13.59 7.31 -2.38
C TYR A 89 -14.43 6.19 -3.01
N ASP A 90 -13.86 5.00 -3.08
CA ASP A 90 -14.50 3.76 -3.49
C ASP A 90 -14.49 2.77 -2.31
N SER A 91 -15.67 2.56 -1.71
CA SER A 91 -15.80 1.64 -0.57
C SER A 91 -15.44 0.20 -0.93
N LYS A 92 -15.66 -0.23 -2.17
CA LYS A 92 -15.36 -1.61 -2.59
C LYS A 92 -13.84 -1.87 -2.58
N ILE A 93 -13.05 -0.89 -3.03
CA ILE A 93 -11.59 -0.99 -2.98
C ILE A 93 -11.14 -1.01 -1.52
N ALA A 94 -11.60 -0.07 -0.71
CA ALA A 94 -11.19 0.02 0.69
C ALA A 94 -11.58 -1.23 1.49
N GLU A 95 -12.82 -1.72 1.35
CA GLU A 95 -13.31 -2.92 2.02
C GLU A 95 -12.59 -4.19 1.55
N GLY A 96 -12.29 -4.29 0.24
CA GLY A 96 -11.47 -5.37 -0.30
C GLY A 96 -10.08 -5.44 0.33
N LEU A 97 -9.40 -4.29 0.40
CA LEU A 97 -8.07 -4.19 1.03
C LEU A 97 -8.12 -4.52 2.53
N LEU A 98 -9.12 -4.04 3.25
CA LEU A 98 -9.29 -4.34 4.68
C LEU A 98 -9.54 -5.83 4.92
N LYS A 99 -10.30 -6.49 4.05
CA LYS A 99 -10.50 -7.92 4.10
C LYS A 99 -9.18 -8.68 3.89
N GLU A 100 -8.41 -8.34 2.87
CA GLU A 100 -7.10 -8.95 2.61
C GLU A 100 -6.14 -8.79 3.81
N LEU A 101 -6.11 -7.62 4.43
CA LEU A 101 -5.32 -7.37 5.64
C LEU A 101 -5.80 -8.18 6.84
N SER A 102 -7.12 -8.31 7.01
CA SER A 102 -7.71 -9.17 8.06
C SER A 102 -7.36 -10.64 7.85
N ASP A 103 -7.46 -11.13 6.62
CA ASP A 103 -7.07 -12.50 6.26
C ASP A 103 -5.56 -12.74 6.50
N LEU A 104 -4.73 -11.74 6.20
CA LEU A 104 -3.30 -11.81 6.49
C LEU A 104 -3.03 -11.86 8.01
N LYS A 105 -3.72 -11.01 8.79
CA LYS A 105 -3.60 -11.02 10.25
C LYS A 105 -3.99 -12.39 10.82
N THR A 106 -5.08 -12.98 10.36
CA THR A 106 -5.51 -14.32 10.77
C THR A 106 -4.41 -15.35 10.49
N LYS A 107 -3.80 -15.33 9.30
CA LYS A 107 -2.68 -16.24 8.97
C LYS A 107 -1.48 -16.05 9.90
N ILE A 108 -1.17 -14.80 10.27
CA ILE A 108 -0.08 -14.49 11.21
C ILE A 108 -0.40 -15.09 12.59
N ASP A 109 -1.62 -14.86 13.09
CA ASP A 109 -2.06 -15.35 14.41
C ASP A 109 -2.08 -16.88 14.48
N GLU A 110 -2.41 -17.55 13.37
CA GLU A 110 -2.40 -19.00 13.20
C GLU A 110 -1.02 -19.59 12.85
N ASN A 111 0.02 -18.78 12.76
CA ASN A 111 1.37 -19.20 12.34
C ASN A 111 1.38 -19.88 10.95
N ILE A 112 0.61 -19.37 10.03
CA ILE A 112 0.55 -19.83 8.63
C ILE A 112 1.42 -18.94 7.77
N ILE A 113 2.34 -19.53 7.02
CA ILE A 113 3.09 -18.86 5.97
C ILE A 113 2.25 -18.94 4.69
N PRO A 114 1.91 -17.80 4.07
CA PRO A 114 1.10 -17.79 2.86
C PRO A 114 1.85 -18.41 1.67
N SER A 115 1.09 -18.90 0.70
CA SER A 115 1.61 -19.32 -0.60
C SER A 115 2.37 -18.19 -1.28
N ARG A 116 3.31 -18.55 -2.14
CA ARG A 116 3.97 -17.57 -3.02
C ARG A 116 2.97 -16.95 -4.01
N ILE A 117 3.28 -15.75 -4.49
CA ILE A 117 2.46 -15.09 -5.53
C ILE A 117 2.47 -15.92 -6.82
N PRO A 118 1.35 -15.94 -7.61
CA PRO A 118 1.24 -16.76 -8.82
C PRO A 118 2.33 -16.48 -9.87
N SER A 119 2.79 -15.23 -9.96
CA SER A 119 3.82 -14.78 -10.90
C SER A 119 5.27 -14.99 -10.41
N TRP A 120 5.48 -15.76 -9.34
CA TRP A 120 6.81 -16.12 -8.87
C TRP A 120 7.46 -17.15 -9.81
N PRO A 121 8.77 -17.06 -10.13
CA PRO A 121 9.75 -16.04 -9.71
C PRO A 121 9.88 -14.84 -10.68
N GLU A 122 9.08 -14.79 -11.75
CA GLU A 122 9.21 -13.84 -12.87
C GLU A 122 8.78 -12.42 -12.50
N ASN A 123 7.97 -12.27 -11.43
CA ASN A 123 7.56 -10.96 -10.95
C ASN A 123 8.78 -10.12 -10.59
N TRP A 124 8.82 -8.87 -11.10
CA TRP A 124 9.95 -7.96 -10.86
C TRP A 124 10.25 -7.74 -9.36
N GLN A 125 9.23 -7.76 -8.51
CA GLN A 125 9.38 -7.65 -7.06
C GLN A 125 10.16 -8.84 -6.47
N CYS A 126 10.01 -10.03 -7.04
CA CYS A 126 10.73 -11.23 -6.61
C CYS A 126 12.23 -11.15 -6.85
N GLN A 127 12.67 -10.37 -7.86
CA GLN A 127 14.08 -10.22 -8.18
C GLN A 127 14.87 -9.52 -7.06
N TYR A 128 14.22 -8.61 -6.35
CA TYR A 128 14.82 -7.82 -5.27
C TYR A 128 14.32 -8.22 -3.88
N CYS A 129 13.51 -9.28 -3.78
CA CYS A 129 12.88 -9.70 -2.53
C CYS A 129 13.88 -10.50 -1.67
N GLN A 130 14.13 -10.02 -0.45
CA GLN A 130 14.96 -10.72 0.53
C GLN A 130 14.34 -12.03 1.03
N PHE A 131 13.04 -12.25 0.82
CA PHE A 131 12.31 -13.45 1.22
C PHE A 131 12.15 -14.48 0.10
N LYS A 132 12.87 -14.35 -1.01
CA LYS A 132 12.77 -15.21 -2.18
C LYS A 132 12.94 -16.71 -1.83
N GLU A 133 13.87 -17.03 -0.94
CA GLU A 133 14.11 -18.40 -0.50
C GLU A 133 12.95 -18.99 0.31
N ILE A 134 12.24 -18.16 1.08
CA ILE A 134 11.01 -18.58 1.78
C ILE A 134 9.97 -19.00 0.75
N CYS A 135 9.72 -18.19 -0.26
CA CYS A 135 8.78 -18.50 -1.35
C CYS A 135 9.14 -19.77 -2.11
N LYS A 136 10.43 -20.07 -2.28
CA LYS A 136 10.91 -21.30 -2.90
C LYS A 136 10.55 -22.55 -2.07
N ILE A 137 10.62 -22.43 -0.74
CA ILE A 137 10.30 -23.51 0.19
C ILE A 137 8.78 -23.72 0.36
N THR A 138 8.01 -22.63 0.48
CA THR A 138 6.56 -22.71 0.69
C THR A 138 5.82 -23.26 -0.53
N GLY A 139 6.20 -22.84 -1.74
CA GLY A 139 5.53 -23.26 -2.97
C GLY A 139 4.19 -22.55 -3.19
N GLU A 140 3.23 -23.27 -3.78
CA GLU A 140 1.93 -22.73 -4.20
C GLU A 140 0.83 -22.86 -3.14
N GLU A 141 1.13 -23.46 -2.00
CA GLU A 141 0.18 -23.67 -0.93
C GLU A 141 0.57 -22.91 0.34
N ASN A 142 -0.44 -22.59 1.14
CA ASN A 142 -0.21 -22.11 2.51
C ASN A 142 0.38 -23.25 3.35
N VAL A 143 1.40 -22.97 4.14
CA VAL A 143 2.04 -23.98 4.98
C VAL A 143 2.09 -23.53 6.44
N SER A 144 1.95 -24.48 7.38
CA SER A 144 2.16 -24.15 8.80
C SER A 144 3.64 -23.86 9.06
N TRP A 145 3.90 -23.03 10.08
CA TRP A 145 5.25 -22.73 10.53
C TRP A 145 6.05 -24.00 10.91
N GLU A 146 5.38 -25.00 11.51
CA GLU A 146 6.01 -26.28 11.87
C GLU A 146 6.45 -27.07 10.63
N PHE A 147 5.63 -27.12 9.59
CA PHE A 147 5.98 -27.76 8.33
C PHE A 147 7.17 -27.04 7.66
N PHE A 148 7.15 -25.71 7.66
CA PHE A 148 8.22 -24.91 7.10
C PHE A 148 9.56 -25.14 7.80
N LYS A 149 9.58 -25.18 9.15
CA LYS A 149 10.79 -25.49 9.92
C LYS A 149 11.37 -26.87 9.55
N LYS A 150 10.54 -27.91 9.49
CA LYS A 150 10.96 -29.24 9.09
C LYS A 150 11.61 -29.27 7.69
N LYS A 151 11.04 -28.54 6.74
CA LYS A 151 11.60 -28.43 5.38
C LYS A 151 12.99 -27.78 5.37
N ILE A 152 13.21 -26.72 6.15
CA ILE A 152 14.52 -26.09 6.27
C ILE A 152 15.55 -27.03 6.88
N GLU A 153 15.19 -27.75 7.95
CA GLU A 153 16.07 -28.69 8.64
C GLU A 153 16.50 -29.86 7.73
N SER A 154 15.61 -30.28 6.84
CA SER A 154 15.89 -31.38 5.88
C SER A 154 16.80 -30.95 4.70
N GLN A 155 17.07 -29.65 4.52
CA GLN A 155 17.92 -29.12 3.45
C GLN A 155 19.36 -28.78 3.93
N LYS A 156 19.65 -29.00 5.22
CA LYS A 156 20.98 -28.90 5.81
C LYS A 156 21.71 -30.23 5.76
#